data_09b2f9f8371daf4026c8e44ed99b1a78
#
_entry.id   09b2f9f8371daf4026c8e44ed99b1a78
#
_cell.length_a   1.000
_cell.length_b   1.000
_cell.length_c   1.000
_cell.angle_alpha   90.00
_cell.angle_beta   90.00
_cell.angle_gamma   90.00
#
_symmetry.space_group_name_H-M   'P 1'
#
loop_
_entity.id
_entity.type
_entity.pdbx_description
1 polymer ?
#
loop_
_entity_poly.entity_id
_entity_poly.type
_entity_poly.pdbx_seq_one_letter_code
_entity_poly.pdbx_strand_id
1 'polypeptide(L)'
;MLSALSRTCARSALPRAVGAQRAALSGGAGDSALLTSVDAETGVALLTINRPKAFNALNTDVILQLRAALKQLDEDDRVRAYVLTGNEKAFAAGADIKEMLGMDYHEMATHDRDTSLLSMGAIAPKKPMVGVVCGFAFGGGCEVAMTCDILIAGENAQFGQPETNLGIMAGAGGTQRLTAAVGKSLSMQMNLTGEPISAERAMVAGLVSEVVPTDEALARGLAVAGKIASKSGVVSTKIKAAVNRGFELGNLTESIKAEHNDFISCWATEDQAEGMTAFAEKRKPTWKHR
;
A
#
# COMPACT_ATOMS: atom_id res chain seq x y z
N MET A 1 -48.65 0.12 -23.49
CA MET A 1 -48.46 -1.14 -22.77
C MET A 1 -46.96 -1.36 -22.64
N LEU A 2 -46.39 -0.90 -21.54
CA LEU A 2 -44.97 -1.06 -21.18
C LEU A 2 -44.94 -1.93 -19.92
N SER A 3 -44.52 -3.19 -20.05
CA SER A 3 -44.39 -4.14 -18.94
C SER A 3 -43.05 -3.94 -18.24
N ALA A 4 -43.12 -3.75 -16.93
CA ALA A 4 -42.02 -3.64 -16.01
C ALA A 4 -41.24 -4.97 -15.92
N LEU A 5 -39.93 -4.93 -16.17
CA LEU A 5 -39.00 -5.99 -15.81
C LEU A 5 -38.32 -5.61 -14.45
N SER A 6 -38.85 -6.18 -13.38
CA SER A 6 -38.17 -6.16 -12.07
C SER A 6 -36.95 -7.08 -12.10
N ARG A 7 -35.76 -6.55 -12.04
CA ARG A 7 -34.55 -7.32 -11.80
C ARG A 7 -34.33 -7.46 -10.30
N THR A 8 -34.61 -8.63 -9.78
CA THR A 8 -34.25 -9.06 -8.45
C THR A 8 -32.72 -9.22 -8.37
N CYS A 9 -32.06 -8.30 -7.67
CA CYS A 9 -30.64 -8.41 -7.37
C CYS A 9 -30.49 -9.45 -6.25
N ALA A 10 -29.99 -10.63 -6.59
CA ALA A 10 -29.66 -11.66 -5.60
C ALA A 10 -28.42 -11.18 -4.80
N ARG A 11 -28.60 -10.89 -3.51
CA ARG A 11 -27.53 -10.69 -2.56
C ARG A 11 -26.76 -12.00 -2.42
N SER A 12 -25.56 -12.06 -2.97
CA SER A 12 -24.62 -13.15 -2.70
C SER A 12 -24.13 -12.99 -1.25
N ALA A 13 -24.43 -14.00 -0.43
CA ALA A 13 -23.96 -14.08 0.94
C ALA A 13 -22.42 -14.16 0.96
N LEU A 14 -21.78 -13.23 1.68
CA LEU A 14 -20.37 -13.26 1.99
C LEU A 14 -20.05 -14.53 2.83
N PRO A 15 -18.93 -15.22 2.60
CA PRO A 15 -18.56 -16.38 3.41
C PRO A 15 -18.22 -15.91 4.83
N ARG A 16 -18.75 -16.66 5.82
CA ARG A 16 -18.48 -16.52 7.25
C ARG A 16 -16.96 -16.48 7.48
N ALA A 17 -16.52 -15.53 8.31
CA ALA A 17 -15.14 -15.42 8.77
C ALA A 17 -14.66 -16.75 9.35
N VAL A 18 -13.74 -17.39 8.65
CA VAL A 18 -13.00 -18.56 9.13
C VAL A 18 -11.95 -18.04 10.09
N GLY A 19 -11.98 -18.54 11.33
CA GLY A 19 -10.98 -18.22 12.35
C GLY A 19 -9.60 -18.75 11.95
N ALA A 20 -8.82 -17.93 11.26
CA ALA A 20 -7.45 -18.24 10.91
C ALA A 20 -6.53 -18.13 12.13
N GLN A 21 -5.75 -19.15 12.40
CA GLN A 21 -4.67 -19.15 13.38
C GLN A 21 -3.62 -18.11 12.94
N ARG A 22 -3.61 -16.94 13.58
CA ARG A 22 -2.61 -15.89 13.36
C ARG A 22 -1.31 -16.29 14.05
N ALA A 23 -0.30 -16.64 13.28
CA ALA A 23 1.07 -16.71 13.79
C ALA A 23 1.59 -15.27 13.96
N ALA A 24 1.68 -14.81 15.21
CA ALA A 24 2.33 -13.53 15.53
C ALA A 24 3.85 -13.74 15.41
N LEU A 25 4.51 -12.93 14.61
CA LEU A 25 5.96 -12.76 14.70
C LEU A 25 6.26 -12.10 16.05
N SER A 26 7.13 -12.71 16.85
CA SER A 26 7.37 -12.42 18.26
C SER A 26 7.84 -10.98 18.53
N GLY A 27 6.91 -10.16 18.94
CA GLY A 27 7.10 -8.92 19.67
C GLY A 27 5.91 -8.79 20.61
N GLY A 28 6.14 -8.49 21.90
CA GLY A 28 5.13 -8.48 22.95
C GLY A 28 3.85 -7.74 22.53
N ALA A 29 2.70 -8.40 22.62
CA ALA A 29 1.44 -8.05 21.96
C ALA A 29 0.71 -6.80 22.51
N GLY A 30 1.39 -5.88 23.25
CA GLY A 30 0.74 -4.73 23.89
C GLY A 30 1.27 -3.35 23.51
N ASP A 31 2.56 -3.19 23.26
CA ASP A 31 3.22 -1.86 23.14
C ASP A 31 3.98 -1.65 21.81
N SER A 32 3.93 -2.57 20.86
CA SER A 32 4.61 -2.39 19.57
C SER A 32 3.93 -1.32 18.73
N ALA A 33 4.71 -0.39 18.15
CA ALA A 33 4.23 0.67 17.29
C ALA A 33 3.77 0.16 15.90
N LEU A 34 4.19 -1.06 15.54
CA LEU A 34 3.73 -1.79 14.37
C LEU A 34 3.30 -3.21 14.77
N LEU A 35 2.10 -3.62 14.38
CA LEU A 35 1.63 -4.99 14.53
C LEU A 35 1.82 -5.71 13.19
N THR A 36 2.37 -6.93 13.23
CA THR A 36 2.59 -7.74 12.04
C THR A 36 2.00 -9.14 12.24
N SER A 37 1.26 -9.62 11.25
CA SER A 37 0.77 -10.99 11.23
C SER A 37 0.85 -11.56 9.81
N VAL A 38 1.09 -12.87 9.70
CA VAL A 38 1.13 -13.59 8.42
C VAL A 38 0.04 -14.66 8.42
N ASP A 39 -0.78 -14.63 7.40
CA ASP A 39 -1.71 -15.70 7.10
C ASP A 39 -1.02 -16.69 6.13
N ALA A 40 -0.63 -17.84 6.66
CA ALA A 40 0.10 -18.85 5.90
C ALA A 40 -0.77 -19.55 4.82
N GLU A 41 -2.09 -19.52 4.95
CA GLU A 41 -2.99 -20.12 3.96
C GLU A 41 -3.12 -19.24 2.72
N THR A 42 -3.27 -17.95 2.93
CA THR A 42 -3.40 -16.98 1.82
C THR A 42 -2.06 -16.46 1.33
N GLY A 43 -1.01 -16.51 2.13
CA GLY A 43 0.28 -15.90 1.84
C GLY A 43 0.25 -14.36 1.94
N VAL A 44 -0.66 -13.80 2.73
CA VAL A 44 -0.78 -12.36 2.94
C VAL A 44 -0.21 -11.97 4.30
N ALA A 45 0.68 -10.98 4.34
CA ALA A 45 1.12 -10.35 5.58
C ALA A 45 0.32 -9.06 5.82
N LEU A 46 -0.21 -8.90 7.04
CA LEU A 46 -0.88 -7.69 7.50
C LEU A 46 0.05 -6.91 8.41
N LEU A 47 0.31 -5.65 8.05
CA LEU A 47 1.06 -4.67 8.85
C LEU A 47 0.08 -3.57 9.29
N THR A 48 0.01 -3.33 10.59
CA THR A 48 -0.89 -2.32 11.16
C THR A 48 -0.08 -1.32 11.98
N ILE A 49 -0.12 -0.05 11.59
CA ILE A 49 0.46 1.04 12.37
C ILE A 49 -0.36 1.18 13.65
N ASN A 50 0.29 1.09 14.82
CA ASN A 50 -0.38 0.94 16.10
C ASN A 50 0.08 1.97 17.14
N ARG A 51 -0.22 3.25 16.85
CA ARG A 51 -0.08 4.37 17.80
C ARG A 51 -1.38 5.15 17.91
N PRO A 52 -2.50 4.52 18.33
CA PRO A 52 -3.84 5.12 18.27
C PRO A 52 -3.97 6.40 19.11
N LYS A 53 -3.21 6.52 20.21
CA LYS A 53 -3.18 7.73 21.07
C LYS A 53 -2.55 8.95 20.38
N ALA A 54 -1.75 8.73 19.33
CA ALA A 54 -1.10 9.76 18.53
C ALA A 54 -1.64 9.77 17.08
N PHE A 55 -2.86 9.28 16.83
CA PHE A 55 -3.42 9.15 15.48
C PHE A 55 -2.45 8.48 14.49
N ASN A 56 -1.71 7.49 14.95
CA ASN A 56 -0.70 6.78 14.16
C ASN A 56 0.40 7.68 13.57
N ALA A 57 0.74 8.79 14.26
CA ALA A 57 1.87 9.63 13.86
C ALA A 57 3.15 8.79 13.71
N LEU A 58 3.87 9.06 12.65
CA LEU A 58 5.07 8.33 12.24
C LEU A 58 6.28 8.90 12.97
N ASN A 59 6.68 8.23 14.04
CA ASN A 59 7.94 8.49 14.74
C ASN A 59 9.04 7.54 14.24
N THR A 60 10.24 7.78 14.68
CA THR A 60 11.42 6.95 14.37
C THR A 60 11.17 5.46 14.60
N ASP A 61 10.52 5.10 15.70
CA ASP A 61 10.25 3.69 16.05
C ASP A 61 9.30 3.01 15.03
N VAL A 62 8.20 3.66 14.62
CA VAL A 62 7.32 3.15 13.55
C VAL A 62 8.09 2.90 12.26
N ILE A 63 8.92 3.87 11.87
CA ILE A 63 9.67 3.80 10.60
C ILE A 63 10.65 2.64 10.63
N LEU A 64 11.43 2.51 11.71
CA LEU A 64 12.41 1.43 11.85
C LEU A 64 11.73 0.05 11.92
N GLN A 65 10.62 -0.08 12.66
CA GLN A 65 9.86 -1.34 12.73
C GLN A 65 9.26 -1.70 11.37
N LEU A 66 8.68 -0.75 10.63
CA LEU A 66 8.11 -1.00 9.30
C LEU A 66 9.20 -1.45 8.31
N ARG A 67 10.37 -0.79 8.32
CA ARG A 67 11.52 -1.18 7.50
C ARG A 67 11.98 -2.60 7.80
N ALA A 68 12.19 -2.91 9.08
CA ALA A 68 12.64 -4.23 9.50
C ALA A 68 11.64 -5.31 9.12
N ALA A 69 10.33 -5.07 9.34
CA ALA A 69 9.28 -5.99 9.00
C ALA A 69 9.20 -6.25 7.48
N LEU A 70 9.20 -5.20 6.65
CA LEU A 70 9.17 -5.35 5.19
C LEU A 70 10.38 -6.11 4.66
N LYS A 71 11.60 -5.81 5.17
CA LYS A 71 12.81 -6.54 4.80
C LYS A 71 12.71 -8.02 5.14
N GLN A 72 12.28 -8.35 6.36
CA GLN A 72 12.12 -9.74 6.80
C GLN A 72 11.05 -10.48 5.99
N LEU A 73 9.93 -9.82 5.71
CA LEU A 73 8.81 -10.41 4.99
C LEU A 73 9.11 -10.57 3.47
N ASP A 74 9.97 -9.73 2.90
CA ASP A 74 10.43 -9.91 1.51
C ASP A 74 11.25 -11.19 1.34
N GLU A 75 11.96 -11.60 2.39
CA GLU A 75 12.77 -12.84 2.43
C GLU A 75 11.95 -14.09 2.82
N ASP A 76 10.70 -13.91 3.30
CA ASP A 76 9.84 -15.04 3.72
C ASP A 76 9.05 -15.60 2.52
N ASP A 77 9.41 -16.79 2.06
CA ASP A 77 8.76 -17.46 0.92
C ASP A 77 7.26 -17.77 1.14
N ARG A 78 6.78 -17.72 2.39
CA ARG A 78 5.36 -17.90 2.70
C ARG A 78 4.53 -16.66 2.37
N VAL A 79 5.17 -15.48 2.30
CA VAL A 79 4.52 -14.20 2.04
C VAL A 79 4.60 -13.87 0.56
N ARG A 80 3.49 -13.46 -0.04
CA ARG A 80 3.36 -13.12 -1.47
C ARG A 80 2.77 -11.73 -1.71
N ALA A 81 2.07 -11.20 -0.73
CA ALA A 81 1.51 -9.84 -0.78
C ALA A 81 1.39 -9.26 0.63
N TYR A 82 1.32 -7.93 0.71
CA TYR A 82 1.16 -7.20 1.95
C TYR A 82 -0.16 -6.43 1.97
N VAL A 83 -0.69 -6.23 3.17
CA VAL A 83 -1.65 -5.17 3.47
C VAL A 83 -1.03 -4.26 4.52
N LEU A 84 -0.98 -2.95 4.25
CA LEU A 84 -0.57 -1.92 5.19
C LEU A 84 -1.80 -1.09 5.57
N THR A 85 -2.05 -0.94 6.87
CA THR A 85 -3.20 -0.20 7.38
C THR A 85 -2.89 0.51 8.71
N GLY A 86 -3.81 1.36 9.13
CA GLY A 86 -3.86 1.93 10.48
C GLY A 86 -5.10 1.44 11.22
N ASN A 87 -5.88 2.38 11.73
CA ASN A 87 -7.19 2.12 12.35
C ASN A 87 -8.27 2.98 11.66
N GLU A 88 -9.54 2.83 12.07
CA GLU A 88 -10.67 3.54 11.49
C GLU A 88 -10.59 5.07 11.60
N LYS A 89 -9.84 5.62 12.58
CA LYS A 89 -9.70 7.06 12.78
C LYS A 89 -8.52 7.66 12.02
N ALA A 90 -7.45 6.88 11.86
CA ALA A 90 -6.26 7.33 11.17
C ALA A 90 -5.47 6.14 10.59
N PHE A 91 -5.15 6.24 9.32
CA PHE A 91 -4.07 5.46 8.74
C PHE A 91 -2.74 5.93 9.35
N ALA A 92 -2.39 7.21 9.14
CA ALA A 92 -1.32 7.92 9.83
C ALA A 92 -1.51 9.44 9.66
N ALA A 93 -1.42 10.19 10.76
CA ALA A 93 -1.63 11.64 10.77
C ALA A 93 -0.39 12.47 10.34
N GLY A 94 0.67 11.82 9.89
CA GLY A 94 1.92 12.47 9.45
C GLY A 94 3.10 12.15 10.34
N ALA A 95 4.21 12.87 10.15
CA ALA A 95 5.39 12.77 11.00
C ALA A 95 5.07 13.17 12.44
N ASP A 96 5.74 12.56 13.40
CA ASP A 96 5.62 12.96 14.82
C ASP A 96 6.39 14.27 15.04
N ILE A 97 5.66 15.38 15.00
CA ILE A 97 6.23 16.74 15.12
C ILE A 97 7.00 16.92 16.42
N LYS A 98 6.69 16.16 17.48
CA LYS A 98 7.42 16.25 18.74
C LYS A 98 8.87 15.77 18.63
N GLU A 99 9.16 14.84 17.73
CA GLU A 99 10.53 14.40 17.45
C GLU A 99 11.30 15.42 16.59
N MET A 100 10.61 16.24 15.80
CA MET A 100 11.23 17.23 14.92
C MET A 100 11.39 18.60 15.58
N LEU A 101 10.61 18.84 16.65
CA LEU A 101 10.58 20.15 17.30
C LEU A 101 11.94 20.50 17.93
N GLY A 102 12.49 21.63 17.53
CA GLY A 102 13.76 22.15 18.03
C GLY A 102 15.01 21.67 17.30
N MET A 103 14.87 20.77 16.30
CA MET A 103 16.01 20.39 15.45
C MET A 103 16.46 21.56 14.59
N ASP A 104 17.76 21.79 14.51
CA ASP A 104 18.36 22.66 13.53
C ASP A 104 18.57 21.95 12.16
N TYR A 105 19.08 22.67 11.17
CA TYR A 105 19.33 22.11 9.84
C TYR A 105 20.26 20.90 9.86
N HIS A 106 21.33 20.94 10.64
CA HIS A 106 22.32 19.86 10.70
C HIS A 106 21.77 18.62 11.39
N GLU A 107 21.05 18.83 12.48
CA GLU A 107 20.36 17.76 13.22
C GLU A 107 19.31 17.09 12.34
N MET A 108 18.47 17.88 11.65
CA MET A 108 17.46 17.35 10.73
C MET A 108 18.10 16.57 9.57
N ALA A 109 19.15 17.11 8.94
CA ALA A 109 19.83 16.43 7.83
C ALA A 109 20.50 15.12 8.26
N THR A 110 20.98 15.03 9.50
CA THR A 110 21.57 13.80 10.05
C THR A 110 20.49 12.79 10.44
N HIS A 111 19.44 13.26 11.13
CA HIS A 111 18.29 12.44 11.51
C HIS A 111 17.61 11.84 10.29
N ASP A 112 17.35 12.65 9.26
CA ASP A 112 16.72 12.22 8.02
C ASP A 112 17.51 11.13 7.30
N ARG A 113 18.84 11.20 7.25
CA ARG A 113 19.67 10.18 6.62
C ARG A 113 19.48 8.78 7.22
N ASP A 114 19.31 8.68 8.53
CA ASP A 114 19.28 7.41 9.25
C ASP A 114 17.85 6.89 9.49
N THR A 115 16.87 7.78 9.61
CA THR A 115 15.49 7.48 9.99
C THR A 115 14.44 7.97 9.02
N SER A 116 14.86 8.57 7.91
CA SER A 116 14.02 9.31 6.98
C SER A 116 12.83 8.52 6.43
N LEU A 117 11.68 9.17 6.38
CA LEU A 117 10.58 8.81 5.50
C LEU A 117 11.00 8.79 4.02
N LEU A 118 12.02 9.58 3.62
CA LEU A 118 12.63 9.51 2.28
C LEU A 118 13.25 8.14 2.01
N SER A 119 13.87 7.53 3.03
CA SER A 119 14.34 6.16 2.92
C SER A 119 13.21 5.15 2.77
N MET A 120 11.95 5.52 3.03
CA MET A 120 10.79 4.69 2.70
C MET A 120 10.53 4.62 1.19
N GLY A 121 10.97 5.60 0.39
CA GLY A 121 11.06 5.44 -1.07
C GLY A 121 12.09 4.39 -1.48
N ALA A 122 13.12 4.19 -0.67
CA ALA A 122 14.09 3.11 -0.82
C ALA A 122 13.63 1.75 -0.21
N ILE A 123 12.51 1.74 0.52
CA ILE A 123 11.87 0.54 1.07
C ILE A 123 10.61 0.19 0.27
N ALA A 124 10.63 0.34 -1.02
CA ALA A 124 9.61 -0.31 -1.82
C ALA A 124 9.81 -1.82 -1.68
N PRO A 125 8.92 -2.56 -0.98
CA PRO A 125 9.05 -4.00 -0.88
C PRO A 125 8.96 -4.61 -2.28
N LYS A 126 9.65 -5.72 -2.51
CA LYS A 126 9.64 -6.39 -3.80
C LYS A 126 8.25 -6.96 -4.11
N LYS A 127 7.57 -7.47 -3.09
CA LYS A 127 6.24 -8.07 -3.20
C LYS A 127 5.15 -7.00 -3.24
N PRO A 128 4.01 -7.25 -3.91
CA PRO A 128 2.90 -6.30 -3.99
C PRO A 128 2.33 -5.90 -2.63
N MET A 129 1.99 -4.62 -2.48
CA MET A 129 1.45 -4.04 -1.26
C MET A 129 0.15 -3.29 -1.52
N VAL A 130 -0.90 -3.64 -0.77
CA VAL A 130 -2.19 -2.97 -0.76
C VAL A 130 -2.27 -2.08 0.48
N GLY A 131 -2.44 -0.78 0.29
CA GLY A 131 -2.74 0.17 1.36
C GLY A 131 -4.24 0.23 1.62
N VAL A 132 -4.64 0.10 2.89
CA VAL A 132 -6.02 0.29 3.32
C VAL A 132 -6.09 1.53 4.20
N VAL A 133 -6.72 2.57 3.70
CA VAL A 133 -6.77 3.89 4.34
C VAL A 133 -8.17 4.14 4.89
N CYS A 134 -8.27 4.27 6.22
CA CYS A 134 -9.44 4.82 6.89
C CYS A 134 -9.02 6.04 7.71
N GLY A 135 -9.93 7.02 7.85
CA GLY A 135 -9.63 8.27 8.55
C GLY A 135 -8.48 9.05 7.91
N PHE A 136 -7.60 9.61 8.71
CA PHE A 136 -6.58 10.53 8.25
C PHE A 136 -5.36 9.82 7.62
N ALA A 137 -5.00 10.22 6.40
CA ALA A 137 -3.70 9.97 5.77
C ALA A 137 -3.10 11.33 5.40
N PHE A 138 -2.36 11.96 6.33
CA PHE A 138 -1.87 13.32 6.18
C PHE A 138 -0.34 13.38 6.17
N GLY A 139 0.21 14.31 5.38
CA GLY A 139 1.64 14.54 5.28
C GLY A 139 2.41 13.24 5.05
N GLY A 140 3.39 12.94 5.88
CA GLY A 140 4.13 11.68 5.84
C GLY A 140 3.24 10.43 5.82
N GLY A 141 2.04 10.46 6.44
CA GLY A 141 1.06 9.38 6.37
C GLY A 141 0.48 9.20 4.97
N CYS A 142 0.18 10.29 4.27
CA CYS A 142 -0.23 10.26 2.87
C CYS A 142 0.92 9.78 1.96
N GLU A 143 2.15 10.21 2.25
CA GLU A 143 3.35 9.81 1.53
C GLU A 143 3.62 8.31 1.67
N VAL A 144 3.45 7.74 2.88
CA VAL A 144 3.51 6.28 3.12
C VAL A 144 2.40 5.55 2.39
N ALA A 145 1.16 6.03 2.44
CA ALA A 145 0.06 5.44 1.69
C ALA A 145 0.39 5.36 0.18
N MET A 146 0.95 6.43 -0.40
CA MET A 146 1.37 6.47 -1.80
C MET A 146 2.55 5.56 -2.16
N THR A 147 3.22 4.93 -1.20
CA THR A 147 4.21 3.87 -1.49
C THR A 147 3.56 2.52 -1.75
N CYS A 148 2.28 2.35 -1.40
CA CYS A 148 1.53 1.14 -1.73
C CYS A 148 1.21 1.09 -3.23
N ASP A 149 1.15 -0.13 -3.78
CA ASP A 149 0.87 -0.35 -5.20
C ASP A 149 -0.60 -0.15 -5.54
N ILE A 150 -1.48 -0.42 -4.57
CA ILE A 150 -2.94 -0.27 -4.70
C ILE A 150 -3.44 0.41 -3.42
N LEU A 151 -4.25 1.46 -3.54
CA LEU A 151 -4.92 2.09 -2.41
C LEU A 151 -6.41 1.79 -2.43
N ILE A 152 -6.92 1.26 -1.31
CA ILE A 152 -8.34 1.10 -1.02
C ILE A 152 -8.67 2.04 0.14
N ALA A 153 -9.70 2.84 0.00
CA ALA A 153 -10.14 3.78 1.01
C ALA A 153 -11.47 3.39 1.63
N GLY A 154 -11.60 3.55 2.94
CA GLY A 154 -12.91 3.65 3.57
C GLY A 154 -13.56 5.00 3.22
N GLU A 155 -14.90 5.07 3.21
CA GLU A 155 -15.65 6.31 2.92
C GLU A 155 -15.24 7.50 3.79
N ASN A 156 -14.73 7.23 5.00
CA ASN A 156 -14.26 8.25 5.94
C ASN A 156 -12.82 8.71 5.70
N ALA A 157 -12.12 8.16 4.69
CA ALA A 157 -10.72 8.48 4.47
C ALA A 157 -10.53 9.91 3.94
N GLN A 158 -9.47 10.55 4.41
CA GLN A 158 -9.05 11.87 3.98
C GLN A 158 -7.55 11.84 3.67
N PHE A 159 -7.16 12.43 2.54
CA PHE A 159 -5.79 12.52 2.07
C PHE A 159 -5.36 13.99 2.00
N GLY A 160 -4.17 14.32 2.51
CA GLY A 160 -3.70 15.69 2.51
C GLY A 160 -2.20 15.83 2.68
N GLN A 161 -1.69 17.01 2.31
CA GLN A 161 -0.30 17.43 2.52
C GLN A 161 -0.29 18.75 3.31
N PRO A 162 -0.54 18.71 4.65
CA PRO A 162 -0.74 19.92 5.45
C PRO A 162 0.57 20.56 5.93
N GLU A 163 1.73 20.12 5.46
CA GLU A 163 3.06 20.56 5.91
C GLU A 163 3.25 22.07 5.83
N THR A 164 2.62 22.73 4.84
CA THR A 164 2.68 24.18 4.66
C THR A 164 2.15 24.94 5.87
N ASN A 165 1.22 24.36 6.64
CA ASN A 165 0.71 24.95 7.88
C ASN A 165 1.75 24.98 9.01
N LEU A 166 2.85 24.23 8.86
CA LEU A 166 3.96 24.15 9.82
C LEU A 166 5.19 24.93 9.33
N GLY A 167 5.11 25.62 8.18
CA GLY A 167 6.23 26.33 7.58
C GLY A 167 7.28 25.40 6.94
N ILE A 168 6.90 24.17 6.62
CA ILE A 168 7.71 23.19 5.91
C ILE A 168 6.96 22.68 4.67
N MET A 169 7.58 21.81 3.89
CA MET A 169 6.95 21.18 2.73
C MET A 169 6.99 19.66 2.88
N ALA A 170 6.20 18.95 2.09
CA ALA A 170 6.29 17.51 1.95
C ALA A 170 7.71 17.08 1.58
N GLY A 171 8.25 16.06 2.25
CA GLY A 171 9.65 15.65 2.13
C GLY A 171 9.88 14.19 1.74
N ALA A 172 8.83 13.35 1.75
CA ALA A 172 8.94 11.92 1.48
C ALA A 172 8.20 11.49 0.19
N GLY A 173 8.00 12.41 -0.74
CA GLY A 173 7.41 12.15 -2.06
C GLY A 173 6.04 12.81 -2.28
N GLY A 174 5.49 13.57 -1.32
CA GLY A 174 4.19 14.21 -1.43
C GLY A 174 4.08 15.17 -2.60
N THR A 175 5.12 15.92 -2.93
CA THR A 175 5.13 16.77 -4.13
C THR A 175 5.31 15.98 -5.44
N GLN A 176 5.88 14.78 -5.40
CA GLN A 176 6.22 13.99 -6.58
C GLN A 176 5.14 12.93 -6.86
N ARG A 177 4.94 11.97 -5.93
CA ARG A 177 3.96 10.88 -6.12
C ARG A 177 2.54 11.40 -6.24
N LEU A 178 2.16 12.39 -5.40
CA LEU A 178 0.83 12.99 -5.50
C LEU A 178 0.61 13.67 -6.86
N THR A 179 1.60 14.44 -7.33
CA THR A 179 1.51 15.11 -8.65
C THR A 179 1.36 14.11 -9.79
N ALA A 180 2.08 12.99 -9.74
CA ALA A 180 1.98 11.96 -10.75
C ALA A 180 0.61 11.23 -10.70
N ALA A 181 0.03 11.05 -9.51
CA ALA A 181 -1.26 10.37 -9.34
C ALA A 181 -2.45 11.25 -9.70
N VAL A 182 -2.50 12.51 -9.21
CA VAL A 182 -3.71 13.37 -9.30
C VAL A 182 -3.56 14.52 -10.30
N GLY A 183 -2.41 14.64 -10.93
CA GLY A 183 -2.07 15.76 -11.82
C GLY A 183 -1.67 17.03 -11.07
N LYS A 184 -1.00 17.93 -11.82
CA LYS A 184 -0.36 19.14 -11.26
C LYS A 184 -1.33 20.05 -10.51
N SER A 185 -2.52 20.29 -11.06
CA SER A 185 -3.44 21.31 -10.50
C SER A 185 -3.94 20.92 -9.11
N LEU A 186 -4.42 19.68 -8.94
CA LEU A 186 -4.92 19.21 -7.65
C LEU A 186 -3.77 19.02 -6.63
N SER A 187 -2.62 18.52 -7.09
CA SER A 187 -1.44 18.40 -6.23
C SER A 187 -0.98 19.79 -5.71
N MET A 188 -0.93 20.80 -6.57
CA MET A 188 -0.61 22.17 -6.16
C MET A 188 -1.61 22.73 -5.15
N GLN A 189 -2.91 22.53 -5.37
CA GLN A 189 -3.93 22.93 -4.41
C GLN A 189 -3.67 22.29 -3.04
N MET A 190 -3.53 20.95 -2.97
CA MET A 190 -3.32 20.23 -1.71
C MET A 190 -2.02 20.64 -1.00
N ASN A 191 -0.91 20.77 -1.72
CA ASN A 191 0.39 21.11 -1.13
C ASN A 191 0.48 22.60 -0.71
N LEU A 192 -0.13 23.52 -1.45
CA LEU A 192 -0.02 24.95 -1.15
C LEU A 192 -1.04 25.44 -0.12
N THR A 193 -2.23 24.82 -0.08
CA THR A 193 -3.27 25.20 0.90
C THR A 193 -3.23 24.36 2.15
N GLY A 194 -2.67 23.14 2.08
CA GLY A 194 -2.74 22.15 3.15
C GLY A 194 -4.14 21.54 3.34
N GLU A 195 -5.08 21.83 2.43
CA GLU A 195 -6.45 21.32 2.52
C GLU A 195 -6.51 19.86 2.07
N PRO A 196 -7.17 18.97 2.84
CA PRO A 196 -7.33 17.58 2.47
C PRO A 196 -8.42 17.37 1.42
N ILE A 197 -8.38 16.22 0.74
CA ILE A 197 -9.46 15.73 -0.12
C ILE A 197 -10.12 14.50 0.47
N SER A 198 -11.40 14.29 0.16
CA SER A 198 -12.16 13.09 0.57
C SER A 198 -11.72 11.84 -0.21
N ALA A 199 -12.10 10.66 0.31
CA ALA A 199 -11.93 9.38 -0.37
C ALA A 199 -12.50 9.38 -1.80
N GLU A 200 -13.72 9.89 -1.98
CA GLU A 200 -14.38 9.99 -3.29
C GLU A 200 -13.58 10.89 -4.25
N ARG A 201 -13.13 12.06 -3.77
CA ARG A 201 -12.32 12.97 -4.59
C ARG A 201 -10.98 12.33 -4.97
N ALA A 202 -10.37 11.60 -4.05
CA ALA A 202 -9.12 10.87 -4.27
C ALA A 202 -9.30 9.75 -5.32
N MET A 203 -10.44 9.03 -5.31
CA MET A 203 -10.77 8.02 -6.31
C MET A 203 -10.99 8.65 -7.70
N VAL A 204 -11.78 9.72 -7.78
CA VAL A 204 -12.01 10.43 -9.06
C VAL A 204 -10.71 11.00 -9.63
N ALA A 205 -9.80 11.44 -8.78
CA ALA A 205 -8.50 11.98 -9.18
C ALA A 205 -7.45 10.90 -9.54
N GLY A 206 -7.71 9.63 -9.26
CA GLY A 206 -6.79 8.52 -9.59
C GLY A 206 -5.79 8.17 -8.49
N LEU A 207 -5.90 8.77 -7.29
CA LEU A 207 -5.06 8.41 -6.14
C LEU A 207 -5.48 7.08 -5.50
N VAL A 208 -6.78 6.79 -5.47
CA VAL A 208 -7.38 5.61 -4.83
C VAL A 208 -8.08 4.77 -5.90
N SER A 209 -7.88 3.46 -5.85
CA SER A 209 -8.48 2.53 -6.82
C SER A 209 -9.94 2.17 -6.50
N GLU A 210 -10.32 2.22 -5.21
CA GLU A 210 -11.65 1.81 -4.77
C GLU A 210 -12.01 2.50 -3.44
N VAL A 211 -13.28 2.91 -3.30
CA VAL A 211 -13.85 3.40 -2.04
C VAL A 211 -14.94 2.44 -1.61
N VAL A 212 -14.93 2.03 -0.34
CA VAL A 212 -15.87 1.07 0.25
C VAL A 212 -16.34 1.57 1.62
N PRO A 213 -17.43 1.01 2.18
CA PRO A 213 -17.82 1.30 3.58
C PRO A 213 -16.63 1.11 4.52
N THR A 214 -16.49 2.01 5.50
CA THR A 214 -15.28 2.06 6.37
C THR A 214 -15.03 0.75 7.10
N ASP A 215 -16.07 0.10 7.59
CA ASP A 215 -16.03 -1.19 8.29
C ASP A 215 -15.69 -2.39 7.37
N GLU A 216 -15.87 -2.24 6.05
CA GLU A 216 -15.52 -3.25 5.04
C GLU A 216 -14.11 -3.07 4.47
N ALA A 217 -13.46 -1.92 4.69
CA ALA A 217 -12.24 -1.55 4.00
C ALA A 217 -11.09 -2.56 4.22
N LEU A 218 -10.85 -2.99 5.46
CA LEU A 218 -9.79 -3.97 5.76
C LEU A 218 -10.08 -5.32 5.10
N ALA A 219 -11.33 -5.80 5.19
CA ALA A 219 -11.72 -7.06 4.57
C ALA A 219 -11.53 -7.01 3.04
N ARG A 220 -11.86 -5.87 2.42
CA ARG A 220 -11.66 -5.66 0.99
C ARG A 220 -10.17 -5.65 0.62
N GLY A 221 -9.33 -4.96 1.39
CA GLY A 221 -7.87 -4.95 1.20
C GLY A 221 -7.26 -6.34 1.28
N LEU A 222 -7.63 -7.12 2.30
CA LEU A 222 -7.20 -8.51 2.47
C LEU A 222 -7.66 -9.39 1.30
N ALA A 223 -8.89 -9.19 0.79
CA ALA A 223 -9.39 -9.93 -0.37
C ALA A 223 -8.60 -9.62 -1.65
N VAL A 224 -8.23 -8.34 -1.89
CA VAL A 224 -7.39 -7.96 -3.03
C VAL A 224 -5.99 -8.54 -2.90
N ALA A 225 -5.35 -8.41 -1.73
CA ALA A 225 -4.03 -8.99 -1.46
C ALA A 225 -4.04 -10.52 -1.60
N GLY A 226 -5.08 -11.21 -1.11
CA GLY A 226 -5.25 -12.66 -1.27
C GLY A 226 -5.41 -13.06 -2.74
N LYS A 227 -6.11 -12.26 -3.54
CA LYS A 227 -6.20 -12.49 -4.99
C LYS A 227 -4.84 -12.34 -5.68
N ILE A 228 -4.03 -11.37 -5.28
CA ILE A 228 -2.66 -11.20 -5.77
C ILE A 228 -1.81 -12.40 -5.34
N ALA A 229 -1.84 -12.75 -4.06
CA ALA A 229 -1.07 -13.86 -3.49
C ALA A 229 -1.43 -15.23 -4.10
N SER A 230 -2.63 -15.38 -4.66
CA SER A 230 -3.06 -16.58 -5.40
C SER A 230 -2.45 -16.72 -6.80
N LYS A 231 -1.63 -15.75 -7.24
CA LYS A 231 -0.93 -15.79 -8.52
C LYS A 231 0.53 -16.19 -8.33
N SER A 232 1.25 -16.38 -9.44
CA SER A 232 2.70 -16.56 -9.39
C SER A 232 3.38 -15.38 -8.71
N GLY A 233 4.08 -15.60 -7.60
CA GLY A 233 4.76 -14.54 -6.86
C GLY A 233 5.90 -13.91 -7.67
N VAL A 234 6.63 -14.72 -8.44
CA VAL A 234 7.71 -14.24 -9.33
C VAL A 234 7.14 -13.29 -10.39
N VAL A 235 6.02 -13.67 -11.02
CA VAL A 235 5.40 -12.83 -12.06
C VAL A 235 4.79 -11.55 -11.45
N SER A 236 4.14 -11.66 -10.29
CA SER A 236 3.59 -10.48 -9.60
C SER A 236 4.68 -9.45 -9.23
N THR A 237 5.84 -9.93 -8.77
CA THR A 237 7.01 -9.07 -8.49
C THR A 237 7.54 -8.40 -9.76
N LYS A 238 7.63 -9.13 -10.88
CA LYS A 238 8.04 -8.56 -12.19
C LYS A 238 7.06 -7.49 -12.67
N ILE A 239 5.75 -7.76 -12.58
CA ILE A 239 4.71 -6.78 -12.96
C ILE A 239 4.86 -5.50 -12.13
N LYS A 240 4.97 -5.61 -10.81
CA LYS A 240 5.20 -4.44 -9.93
C LYS A 240 6.44 -3.66 -10.36
N ALA A 241 7.56 -4.32 -10.56
CA ALA A 241 8.81 -3.68 -10.96
C ALA A 241 8.69 -2.98 -12.33
N ALA A 242 8.01 -3.59 -13.30
CA ALA A 242 7.80 -3.00 -14.63
C ALA A 242 6.89 -1.76 -14.58
N VAL A 243 5.80 -1.81 -13.82
CA VAL A 243 4.88 -0.66 -13.63
C VAL A 243 5.61 0.50 -12.94
N ASN A 244 6.32 0.24 -11.83
CA ASN A 244 7.06 1.28 -11.10
C ASN A 244 8.16 1.89 -11.97
N ARG A 245 8.89 1.10 -12.73
CA ARG A 245 9.91 1.59 -13.70
C ARG A 245 9.29 2.54 -14.71
N GLY A 246 8.14 2.18 -15.28
CA GLY A 246 7.42 3.03 -16.24
C GLY A 246 6.99 4.36 -15.62
N PHE A 247 6.52 4.31 -14.38
CA PHE A 247 6.11 5.48 -13.62
C PHE A 247 7.28 6.42 -13.27
N GLU A 248 8.46 5.87 -12.93
CA GLU A 248 9.63 6.64 -12.53
C GLU A 248 10.42 7.22 -13.70
N LEU A 249 10.59 6.45 -14.79
CA LEU A 249 11.45 6.86 -15.90
C LEU A 249 10.82 7.91 -16.81
N GLY A 250 9.51 7.98 -16.90
CA GLY A 250 8.81 8.93 -17.79
C GLY A 250 9.11 8.76 -19.29
N ASN A 251 9.84 7.70 -19.68
CA ASN A 251 10.19 7.38 -21.07
C ASN A 251 9.49 6.10 -21.51
N LEU A 252 8.35 6.25 -22.19
CA LEU A 252 7.50 5.14 -22.60
C LEU A 252 8.22 4.12 -23.48
N THR A 253 9.05 4.58 -24.44
CA THR A 253 9.77 3.68 -25.36
C THR A 253 10.75 2.77 -24.65
N GLU A 254 11.56 3.32 -23.73
CA GLU A 254 12.53 2.53 -22.99
C GLU A 254 11.83 1.63 -21.96
N SER A 255 10.72 2.10 -21.37
CA SER A 255 9.91 1.28 -20.46
C SER A 255 9.29 0.07 -21.16
N ILE A 256 8.77 0.23 -22.38
CA ILE A 256 8.22 -0.88 -23.20
C ILE A 256 9.33 -1.89 -23.59
N LYS A 257 10.53 -1.42 -23.95
CA LYS A 257 11.65 -2.33 -24.23
C LYS A 257 12.05 -3.17 -23.01
N ALA A 258 12.10 -2.54 -21.83
CA ALA A 258 12.39 -3.22 -20.58
C ALA A 258 11.28 -4.21 -20.20
N GLU A 259 10.00 -3.82 -20.32
CA GLU A 259 8.84 -4.69 -20.13
C GLU A 259 8.90 -5.93 -21.02
N HIS A 260 9.27 -5.77 -22.30
CA HIS A 260 9.41 -6.90 -23.23
C HIS A 260 10.49 -7.91 -22.77
N ASN A 261 11.60 -7.41 -22.25
CA ASN A 261 12.63 -8.28 -21.66
C ASN A 261 12.11 -9.00 -20.40
N ASP A 262 11.37 -8.30 -19.53
CA ASP A 262 10.74 -8.88 -18.35
C ASP A 262 9.70 -9.95 -18.75
N PHE A 263 8.90 -9.69 -19.79
CA PHE A 263 7.96 -10.66 -20.35
C PHE A 263 8.67 -11.93 -20.84
N ILE A 264 9.71 -11.80 -21.68
CA ILE A 264 10.49 -12.95 -22.16
C ILE A 264 11.11 -13.73 -21.00
N SER A 265 11.60 -13.03 -19.98
CA SER A 265 12.21 -13.64 -18.80
C SER A 265 11.25 -14.50 -17.97
N CYS A 266 9.93 -14.37 -18.15
CA CYS A 266 8.95 -15.27 -17.54
C CYS A 266 9.11 -16.73 -18.03
N TRP A 267 9.57 -16.96 -19.26
CA TRP A 267 9.83 -18.32 -19.79
C TRP A 267 10.98 -19.05 -19.09
N ALA A 268 11.77 -18.35 -18.29
CA ALA A 268 12.78 -18.98 -17.43
C ALA A 268 12.21 -19.47 -16.09
N THR A 269 10.91 -19.30 -15.83
CA THR A 269 10.26 -19.69 -14.57
C THR A 269 9.44 -20.99 -14.72
N GLU A 270 9.41 -21.81 -13.65
CA GLU A 270 8.56 -22.99 -13.61
C GLU A 270 7.06 -22.60 -13.64
N ASP A 271 6.72 -21.47 -13.07
CA ASP A 271 5.35 -20.98 -12.99
C ASP A 271 4.76 -20.62 -14.37
N GLN A 272 5.59 -20.18 -15.33
CA GLN A 272 5.13 -19.94 -16.70
C GLN A 272 4.64 -21.24 -17.35
N ALA A 273 5.45 -22.31 -17.27
CA ALA A 273 5.10 -23.61 -17.83
C ALA A 273 3.84 -24.19 -17.16
N GLU A 274 3.77 -24.12 -15.82
CA GLU A 274 2.61 -24.55 -15.06
C GLU A 274 1.34 -23.77 -15.44
N GLY A 275 1.44 -22.43 -15.52
CA GLY A 275 0.30 -21.58 -15.84
C GLY A 275 -0.31 -21.87 -17.21
N MET A 276 0.52 -22.02 -18.25
CA MET A 276 0.08 -22.36 -19.60
C MET A 276 -0.50 -23.77 -19.70
N THR A 277 0.15 -24.74 -19.04
CA THR A 277 -0.34 -26.12 -19.01
C THR A 277 -1.67 -26.20 -18.28
N ALA A 278 -1.79 -25.59 -17.09
CA ALA A 278 -3.03 -25.58 -16.34
C ALA A 278 -4.19 -24.92 -17.12
N PHE A 279 -3.89 -23.85 -17.86
CA PHE A 279 -4.88 -23.21 -18.73
C PHE A 279 -5.35 -24.13 -19.85
N ALA A 280 -4.42 -24.79 -20.54
CA ALA A 280 -4.74 -25.73 -21.62
C ALA A 280 -5.57 -26.94 -21.13
N GLU A 281 -5.24 -27.44 -19.92
CA GLU A 281 -5.93 -28.56 -19.26
C GLU A 281 -7.21 -28.13 -18.52
N LYS A 282 -7.57 -26.84 -18.50
CA LYS A 282 -8.74 -26.29 -17.79
C LYS A 282 -8.76 -26.61 -16.28
N ARG A 283 -7.61 -26.64 -15.66
CA ARG A 283 -7.44 -26.83 -14.21
C ARG A 283 -6.88 -25.56 -13.53
N LYS A 284 -6.93 -25.50 -12.21
CA LYS A 284 -6.23 -24.47 -11.44
C LYS A 284 -4.73 -24.73 -11.46
N PRO A 285 -3.90 -23.68 -11.65
CA PRO A 285 -2.45 -23.82 -11.54
C PRO A 285 -1.99 -24.03 -10.09
N THR A 286 -0.87 -24.73 -9.93
CA THR A 286 -0.18 -24.91 -8.65
C THR A 286 1.18 -24.22 -8.75
N TRP A 287 1.23 -22.99 -8.25
CA TRP A 287 2.42 -22.16 -8.37
C TRP A 287 3.56 -22.65 -7.46
N LYS A 288 4.78 -22.62 -7.96
CA LYS A 288 6.01 -22.92 -7.22
C LYS A 288 6.77 -21.66 -6.83
N HIS A 289 6.35 -20.50 -7.38
CA HIS A 289 6.91 -19.18 -7.11
C HIS A 289 8.40 -19.04 -7.46
N ARG A 290 8.87 -19.74 -8.45
CA ARG A 290 10.26 -19.77 -8.92
C ARG A 290 10.38 -20.02 -10.43
#